data_4a70f6dd99716babc60dfc145d754343
#
_entry.id   4a70f6dd99716babc60dfc145d754343
#
_cell.length_a   1.000
_cell.length_b   1.000
_cell.length_c   1.000
_cell.angle_alpha   90.00
_cell.angle_beta   90.00
_cell.angle_gamma   90.00
#
_symmetry.space_group_name_H-M   'P 1'
#
loop_
_entity.id
_entity.type
_entity.pdbx_description
1 polymer ?
#
loop_
_entity_poly.entity_id
_entity_poly.type
_entity_poly.pdbx_seq_one_letter_code
_entity_poly.pdbx_strand_id
1 'polypeptide(L)'
;MNCKKLFIYTLVVFFSFSFGLKQTIAGENKITNYSETISVLQELYRAEIIASKTYSGFAKKAEEEKYYSVSRLFSALSGSETVHARNFKNILNDLGVEPKNFQDPDIKIADTKTNLKWALKVELSEIDTNYPRLIKKIKPEGSKRALEDITYAWESEMQHRDLIKKMKSALGFFFGKIVDKLKEAKDYHVCQRCGSTCFKLPEKSCIICGSPVSKYKQIK
;
A
#
# COMPACT_ATOMS: atom_id res chain seq x y z
N MET A 1 -22.68 5.36 -103.97
CA MET A 1 -22.55 4.32 -102.89
C MET A 1 -21.55 4.82 -101.83
N ASN A 2 -22.06 5.26 -100.73
CA ASN A 2 -21.34 6.10 -99.70
C ASN A 2 -20.71 5.19 -98.66
N CYS A 3 -19.40 5.30 -98.49
CA CYS A 3 -18.71 4.76 -97.41
C CYS A 3 -18.51 5.77 -96.30
N LYS A 4 -19.24 5.67 -95.23
CA LYS A 4 -19.08 6.52 -94.06
C LYS A 4 -17.99 6.00 -93.18
N LYS A 5 -16.94 6.80 -92.95
CA LYS A 5 -15.87 6.53 -91.96
C LYS A 5 -16.40 6.84 -90.57
N LEU A 6 -16.31 5.78 -89.73
CA LEU A 6 -16.65 5.86 -88.31
C LEU A 6 -15.39 6.27 -87.53
N PHE A 7 -15.41 7.47 -86.91
CA PHE A 7 -14.36 7.91 -85.99
C PHE A 7 -14.68 7.36 -84.62
N ILE A 8 -13.83 6.49 -84.14
CA ILE A 8 -13.88 6.00 -82.76
C ILE A 8 -13.05 6.93 -81.90
N TYR A 9 -13.73 7.71 -81.04
CA TYR A 9 -13.06 8.49 -79.98
C TYR A 9 -12.79 7.56 -78.80
N THR A 10 -11.51 7.28 -78.57
CA THR A 10 -11.06 6.56 -77.39
C THR A 10 -11.01 7.54 -76.22
N LEU A 11 -11.98 7.44 -75.32
CA LEU A 11 -12.00 8.20 -74.07
C LEU A 11 -11.02 7.58 -73.10
N VAL A 12 -9.87 8.23 -72.86
CA VAL A 12 -8.91 7.83 -71.84
C VAL A 12 -9.37 8.42 -70.49
N VAL A 13 -9.98 7.57 -69.67
CA VAL A 13 -10.35 7.95 -68.27
C VAL A 13 -9.12 7.80 -67.42
N PHE A 14 -8.53 8.94 -66.99
CA PHE A 14 -7.52 8.97 -65.93
C PHE A 14 -8.19 8.72 -64.60
N PHE A 15 -8.03 7.51 -64.08
CA PHE A 15 -8.34 7.20 -62.65
C PHE A 15 -7.22 7.75 -61.78
N SER A 16 -7.43 8.92 -61.19
CA SER A 16 -6.56 9.44 -60.15
C SER A 16 -6.76 8.65 -58.87
N PHE A 17 -5.90 7.70 -58.61
CA PHE A 17 -5.83 6.98 -57.36
C PHE A 17 -5.22 7.94 -56.32
N SER A 18 -6.07 8.68 -55.61
CA SER A 18 -5.65 9.39 -54.40
C SER A 18 -5.33 8.37 -53.30
N PHE A 19 -4.06 8.04 -53.17
CA PHE A 19 -3.55 7.32 -51.99
C PHE A 19 -3.68 8.26 -50.78
N GLY A 20 -4.81 8.18 -50.10
CA GLY A 20 -4.97 8.82 -48.79
C GLY A 20 -4.01 8.17 -47.82
N LEU A 21 -2.86 8.78 -47.59
CA LEU A 21 -2.04 8.46 -46.40
C LEU A 21 -2.92 8.71 -45.18
N LYS A 22 -3.49 7.65 -44.62
CA LYS A 22 -3.92 7.67 -43.23
C LYS A 22 -2.66 7.91 -42.39
N GLN A 23 -2.39 9.16 -42.04
CA GLN A 23 -1.54 9.46 -40.91
C GLN A 23 -2.17 8.79 -39.68
N THR A 24 -1.67 7.62 -39.32
CA THR A 24 -1.82 7.09 -37.97
C THR A 24 -1.14 8.10 -37.07
N ILE A 25 -1.94 8.93 -36.41
CA ILE A 25 -1.49 9.71 -35.25
C ILE A 25 -1.05 8.66 -34.25
N ALA A 26 0.25 8.39 -34.22
CA ALA A 26 0.88 7.69 -33.12
C ALA A 26 0.53 8.51 -31.89
N GLY A 27 -0.32 7.94 -30.99
CA GLY A 27 -0.63 8.56 -29.73
C GLY A 27 0.71 8.94 -29.10
N GLU A 28 0.89 10.21 -28.82
CA GLU A 28 1.97 10.66 -27.97
C GLU A 28 1.94 9.78 -26.72
N ASN A 29 2.88 8.86 -26.60
CA ASN A 29 3.20 8.24 -25.34
C ASN A 29 3.66 9.39 -24.44
N LYS A 30 2.69 9.99 -23.73
CA LYS A 30 2.95 10.93 -22.66
C LYS A 30 3.83 10.16 -21.69
N ILE A 31 5.14 10.41 -21.75
CA ILE A 31 6.09 9.90 -20.76
C ILE A 31 5.61 10.48 -19.45
N THR A 32 4.83 9.70 -18.72
CA THR A 32 4.27 10.14 -17.44
C THR A 32 5.45 10.17 -16.50
N ASN A 33 5.92 11.39 -16.19
CA ASN A 33 6.99 11.58 -15.22
C ASN A 33 6.40 11.37 -13.82
N TYR A 34 6.67 10.21 -13.22
CA TYR A 34 6.23 9.84 -11.86
C TYR A 34 7.22 10.29 -10.77
N SER A 35 7.88 11.44 -10.95
CA SER A 35 8.93 11.91 -10.03
C SER A 35 8.43 12.11 -8.60
N GLU A 36 7.23 12.69 -8.42
CA GLU A 36 6.63 12.86 -7.12
C GLU A 36 6.17 11.52 -6.52
N THR A 37 5.57 10.65 -7.33
CA THR A 37 5.18 9.29 -6.93
C THR A 37 6.41 8.49 -6.47
N ILE A 38 7.50 8.51 -7.22
CA ILE A 38 8.75 7.85 -6.84
C ILE A 38 9.29 8.42 -5.53
N SER A 39 9.32 9.74 -5.37
CA SER A 39 9.76 10.40 -4.14
C SER A 39 8.95 9.96 -2.92
N VAL A 40 7.62 9.95 -3.06
CA VAL A 40 6.68 9.52 -2.00
C VAL A 40 6.83 8.04 -1.68
N LEU A 41 6.96 7.17 -2.69
CA LEU A 41 7.16 5.74 -2.48
C LEU A 41 8.49 5.44 -1.77
N GLN A 42 9.55 6.19 -2.04
CA GLN A 42 10.83 6.08 -1.32
C GLN A 42 10.68 6.51 0.15
N GLU A 43 9.95 7.62 0.41
CA GLU A 43 9.65 8.10 1.77
C GLU A 43 8.86 7.03 2.55
N LEU A 44 7.76 6.53 1.98
CA LEU A 44 6.91 5.51 2.60
C LEU A 44 7.65 4.19 2.78
N TYR A 45 8.35 3.68 1.76
CA TYR A 45 9.12 2.43 1.88
C TYR A 45 10.06 2.47 3.09
N ARG A 46 10.79 3.59 3.26
CA ARG A 46 11.68 3.77 4.41
C ARG A 46 10.89 3.81 5.73
N ALA A 47 9.79 4.54 5.79
CA ALA A 47 8.96 4.66 6.98
C ALA A 47 8.43 3.30 7.44
N GLU A 48 7.92 2.48 6.51
CA GLU A 48 7.37 1.16 6.83
C GLU A 48 8.44 0.15 7.27
N ILE A 49 9.63 0.21 6.70
CA ILE A 49 10.75 -0.63 7.20
C ILE A 49 11.10 -0.27 8.64
N ILE A 50 11.15 1.02 8.96
CA ILE A 50 11.44 1.51 10.32
C ILE A 50 10.30 1.11 11.27
N ALA A 51 9.04 1.30 10.87
CA ALA A 51 7.87 0.92 11.65
C ALA A 51 7.84 -0.58 11.93
N SER A 52 8.07 -1.41 10.92
CA SER A 52 8.15 -2.87 11.08
C SER A 52 9.22 -3.28 12.10
N LYS A 53 10.43 -2.73 12.02
CA LYS A 53 11.51 -3.00 12.97
C LYS A 53 11.16 -2.51 14.38
N THR A 54 10.55 -1.34 14.49
CA THR A 54 10.13 -0.75 15.75
C THR A 54 9.09 -1.62 16.44
N TYR A 55 8.04 -2.04 15.72
CA TYR A 55 7.00 -2.91 16.29
C TYR A 55 7.54 -4.30 16.62
N SER A 56 8.50 -4.83 15.85
CA SER A 56 9.20 -6.07 16.21
C SER A 56 9.95 -5.94 17.53
N GLY A 57 10.62 -4.80 17.77
CA GLY A 57 11.27 -4.51 19.05
C GLY A 57 10.28 -4.36 20.20
N PHE A 58 9.15 -3.68 19.97
CA PHE A 58 8.08 -3.55 20.97
C PHE A 58 7.43 -4.89 21.31
N ALA A 59 7.29 -5.79 20.32
CA ALA A 59 6.77 -7.14 20.54
C ALA A 59 7.68 -7.93 21.49
N LYS A 60 9.00 -7.90 21.27
CA LYS A 60 9.98 -8.55 22.14
C LYS A 60 9.92 -8.00 23.56
N LYS A 61 9.86 -6.67 23.70
CA LYS A 61 9.78 -6.03 25.00
C LYS A 61 8.50 -6.39 25.76
N ALA A 62 7.37 -6.44 25.06
CA ALA A 62 6.10 -6.88 25.64
C ALA A 62 6.12 -8.34 26.08
N GLU A 63 6.81 -9.21 25.34
CA GLU A 63 7.04 -10.61 25.70
C GLU A 63 7.86 -10.73 26.99
N GLU A 64 8.99 -10.01 27.08
CA GLU A 64 9.84 -9.96 28.28
C GLU A 64 9.06 -9.49 29.51
N GLU A 65 8.19 -8.52 29.35
CA GLU A 65 7.32 -8.00 30.41
C GLU A 65 6.05 -8.83 30.64
N LYS A 66 5.89 -9.97 29.94
CA LYS A 66 4.78 -10.94 30.05
C LYS A 66 3.42 -10.36 29.61
N TYR A 67 3.43 -9.32 28.76
CA TYR A 67 2.23 -8.78 28.11
C TYR A 67 1.98 -9.50 26.77
N TYR A 68 1.73 -10.79 26.79
CA TYR A 68 1.66 -11.65 25.62
C TYR A 68 0.66 -11.18 24.54
N SER A 69 -0.51 -10.67 24.93
CA SER A 69 -1.47 -10.13 23.97
C SER A 69 -0.96 -8.85 23.28
N VAL A 70 -0.15 -8.05 23.98
CA VAL A 70 0.48 -6.86 23.40
C VAL A 70 1.62 -7.27 22.47
N SER A 71 2.41 -8.27 22.86
CA SER A 71 3.45 -8.86 22.01
C SER A 71 2.85 -9.34 20.68
N ARG A 72 1.72 -10.08 20.73
CA ARG A 72 1.02 -10.55 19.53
C ARG A 72 0.50 -9.39 18.67
N LEU A 73 -0.06 -8.35 19.28
CA LEU A 73 -0.50 -7.16 18.54
C LEU A 73 0.69 -6.52 17.81
N PHE A 74 1.78 -6.21 18.51
CA PHE A 74 2.95 -5.60 17.88
C PHE A 74 3.60 -6.48 16.81
N SER A 75 3.60 -7.81 16.99
CA SER A 75 4.06 -8.75 15.96
C SER A 75 3.18 -8.67 14.70
N ALA A 76 1.87 -8.51 14.88
CA ALA A 76 0.94 -8.36 13.75
C ALA A 76 1.13 -7.01 13.03
N LEU A 77 1.29 -5.92 13.79
CA LEU A 77 1.59 -4.61 13.21
C LEU A 77 2.92 -4.66 12.44
N SER A 78 3.99 -5.21 13.02
CA SER A 78 5.26 -5.41 12.30
C SER A 78 5.09 -6.18 10.99
N GLY A 79 4.24 -7.21 10.99
CA GLY A 79 3.90 -7.98 9.79
C GLY A 79 3.15 -7.15 8.74
N SER A 80 2.25 -6.27 9.18
CA SER A 80 1.52 -5.35 8.31
C SER A 80 2.45 -4.35 7.62
N GLU A 81 3.33 -3.68 8.37
CA GLU A 81 4.28 -2.71 7.80
C GLU A 81 5.26 -3.39 6.83
N THR A 82 5.60 -4.66 7.06
CA THR A 82 6.37 -5.46 6.09
C THR A 82 5.61 -5.63 4.77
N VAL A 83 4.28 -5.80 4.82
CA VAL A 83 3.44 -5.88 3.60
C VAL A 83 3.41 -4.53 2.89
N HIS A 84 3.24 -3.43 3.61
CA HIS A 84 3.26 -2.08 3.04
C HIS A 84 4.60 -1.78 2.36
N ALA A 85 5.72 -1.97 3.07
CA ALA A 85 7.07 -1.78 2.52
C ALA A 85 7.30 -2.61 1.24
N ARG A 86 6.93 -3.89 1.25
CA ARG A 86 7.04 -4.76 0.07
C ARG A 86 6.22 -4.22 -1.11
N ASN A 87 5.00 -3.74 -0.87
CA ASN A 87 4.15 -3.22 -1.93
C ASN A 87 4.75 -1.95 -2.54
N PHE A 88 5.26 -1.02 -1.72
CA PHE A 88 5.91 0.20 -2.20
C PHE A 88 7.20 -0.11 -2.96
N LYS A 89 8.01 -1.06 -2.46
CA LYS A 89 9.18 -1.56 -3.18
C LYS A 89 8.82 -2.11 -4.56
N ASN A 90 7.76 -2.92 -4.64
CA ASN A 90 7.33 -3.52 -5.91
C ASN A 90 6.92 -2.44 -6.93
N ILE A 91 6.24 -1.37 -6.49
CA ILE A 91 5.87 -0.27 -7.38
C ILE A 91 7.11 0.49 -7.84
N LEU A 92 8.06 0.76 -6.94
CA LEU A 92 9.35 1.39 -7.32
C LEU A 92 10.06 0.56 -8.39
N ASN A 93 10.17 -0.75 -8.20
CA ASN A 93 10.82 -1.65 -9.17
C ASN A 93 10.09 -1.65 -10.52
N ASP A 94 8.75 -1.66 -10.53
CA ASP A 94 7.96 -1.59 -11.76
C ASP A 94 8.15 -0.24 -12.50
N LEU A 95 8.49 0.82 -11.76
CA LEU A 95 8.87 2.13 -12.32
C LEU A 95 10.36 2.19 -12.71
N GLY A 96 11.11 1.07 -12.60
CA GLY A 96 12.53 1.00 -12.92
C GLY A 96 13.43 1.67 -11.88
N VAL A 97 12.98 1.83 -10.65
CA VAL A 97 13.70 2.51 -9.58
C VAL A 97 13.94 1.57 -8.39
N GLU A 98 15.20 1.36 -8.04
CA GLU A 98 15.54 0.62 -6.82
C GLU A 98 15.28 1.47 -5.57
N PRO A 99 14.79 0.85 -4.47
CA PRO A 99 14.69 1.54 -3.19
C PRO A 99 16.05 2.07 -2.73
N LYS A 100 16.06 3.31 -2.26
CA LYS A 100 17.28 3.91 -1.70
C LYS A 100 17.71 3.18 -0.44
N ASN A 101 19.01 2.89 -0.33
CA ASN A 101 19.59 2.43 0.92
C ASN A 101 19.54 3.54 1.96
N PHE A 102 19.26 3.19 3.20
CA PHE A 102 19.31 4.09 4.34
C PHE A 102 19.92 3.37 5.54
N GLN A 103 20.55 4.15 6.40
CA GLN A 103 21.02 3.65 7.69
C GLN A 103 19.81 3.48 8.61
N ASP A 104 19.74 2.33 9.29
CA ASP A 104 18.71 2.10 10.29
C ASP A 104 18.83 3.15 11.42
N PRO A 105 17.72 3.79 11.80
CA PRO A 105 17.76 4.69 12.94
C PRO A 105 17.97 3.90 14.24
N ASP A 106 18.47 4.59 15.24
CA ASP A 106 18.46 4.08 16.62
C ASP A 106 17.02 3.98 17.13
N ILE A 107 16.51 2.76 17.22
CA ILE A 107 15.13 2.49 17.65
C ILE A 107 15.09 2.43 19.17
N LYS A 108 14.44 3.40 19.79
CA LYS A 108 14.26 3.45 21.25
C LYS A 108 13.14 2.50 21.68
N ILE A 109 13.48 1.50 22.46
CA ILE A 109 12.52 0.56 23.05
C ILE A 109 12.37 0.92 24.54
N ALA A 110 11.18 1.35 24.95
CA ALA A 110 10.81 1.64 26.32
C ALA A 110 10.00 0.47 26.93
N ASP A 111 9.38 0.69 28.08
CA ASP A 111 8.39 -0.24 28.63
C ASP A 111 7.16 -0.38 27.72
N THR A 112 6.43 -1.50 27.85
CA THR A 112 5.28 -1.82 27.00
C THR A 112 4.20 -0.73 26.96
N LYS A 113 3.92 -0.06 28.08
CA LYS A 113 2.90 1.00 28.13
C LYS A 113 3.35 2.25 27.40
N THR A 114 4.61 2.60 27.54
CA THR A 114 5.23 3.74 26.85
C THR A 114 5.25 3.46 25.35
N ASN A 115 5.62 2.26 24.94
CA ASN A 115 5.62 1.82 23.55
C ASN A 115 4.20 1.88 22.92
N LEU A 116 3.15 1.44 23.65
CA LEU A 116 1.76 1.55 23.18
C LEU A 116 1.30 3.01 23.04
N LYS A 117 1.71 3.89 23.93
CA LYS A 117 1.39 5.35 23.83
C LYS A 117 2.07 5.96 22.61
N TRP A 118 3.34 5.59 22.40
CA TRP A 118 4.12 6.08 21.27
C TRP A 118 3.52 5.57 19.95
N ALA A 119 3.23 4.27 19.83
CA ALA A 119 2.60 3.67 18.67
C ALA A 119 1.30 4.40 18.32
N LEU A 120 0.40 4.61 19.29
CA LEU A 120 -0.85 5.34 19.05
C LEU A 120 -0.62 6.76 18.53
N LYS A 121 0.40 7.47 19.03
CA LYS A 121 0.74 8.82 18.56
C LYS A 121 1.22 8.81 17.12
N VAL A 122 2.02 7.81 16.74
CA VAL A 122 2.52 7.65 15.37
C VAL A 122 1.37 7.36 14.42
N GLU A 123 0.52 6.36 14.72
CA GLU A 123 -0.64 6.02 13.88
C GLU A 123 -1.55 7.24 13.63
N LEU A 124 -1.81 8.04 14.66
CA LEU A 124 -2.61 9.28 14.51
C LEU A 124 -1.92 10.28 13.58
N SER A 125 -0.60 10.43 13.67
CA SER A 125 0.16 11.31 12.78
C SER A 125 0.12 10.84 11.32
N GLU A 126 0.27 9.52 11.10
CA GLU A 126 0.17 8.92 9.78
C GLU A 126 -1.23 9.14 9.17
N ILE A 127 -2.29 8.82 9.94
CA ILE A 127 -3.68 8.89 9.47
C ILE A 127 -4.12 10.32 9.20
N ASP A 128 -3.84 11.25 10.12
CA ASP A 128 -4.41 12.59 10.08
C ASP A 128 -3.59 13.57 9.22
N THR A 129 -2.31 13.28 9.00
CA THR A 129 -1.38 14.23 8.37
C THR A 129 -0.60 13.63 7.21
N ASN A 130 0.16 12.56 7.43
CA ASN A 130 1.15 12.09 6.46
C ASN A 130 0.49 11.48 5.22
N TYR A 131 -0.30 10.44 5.37
CA TYR A 131 -0.93 9.78 4.22
C TYR A 131 -1.82 10.72 3.40
N PRO A 132 -2.71 11.56 3.99
CA PRO A 132 -3.50 12.53 3.21
C PRO A 132 -2.64 13.50 2.42
N ARG A 133 -1.55 14.01 3.01
CA ARG A 133 -0.59 14.90 2.35
C ARG A 133 0.09 14.22 1.16
N LEU A 134 0.57 12.98 1.36
CA LEU A 134 1.29 12.22 0.34
C LEU A 134 0.37 11.80 -0.82
N ILE A 135 -0.85 11.35 -0.53
CA ILE A 135 -1.86 11.03 -1.55
C ILE A 135 -2.17 12.27 -2.40
N LYS A 136 -2.39 13.43 -1.75
CA LYS A 136 -2.63 14.69 -2.45
C LYS A 136 -1.47 15.06 -3.38
N LYS A 137 -0.23 14.83 -2.94
CA LYS A 137 0.99 15.16 -3.69
C LYS A 137 1.10 14.36 -4.99
N ILE A 138 0.80 13.05 -4.97
CA ILE A 138 0.96 12.18 -6.14
C ILE A 138 -0.28 12.12 -7.05
N LYS A 139 -1.44 12.60 -6.56
CA LYS A 139 -2.70 12.54 -7.32
C LYS A 139 -2.61 13.13 -8.73
N PRO A 140 -1.91 14.27 -8.96
CA PRO A 140 -1.78 14.85 -10.30
C PRO A 140 -1.02 13.96 -11.30
N GLU A 141 -0.12 13.10 -10.85
CA GLU A 141 0.64 12.19 -11.72
C GLU A 141 -0.20 10.97 -12.17
N GLY A 142 -1.27 10.65 -11.46
CA GLY A 142 -2.27 9.66 -11.87
C GLY A 142 -1.78 8.21 -11.87
N SER A 143 -0.75 7.85 -11.11
CA SER A 143 -0.32 6.47 -10.92
C SER A 143 -1.38 5.70 -10.14
N LYS A 144 -2.27 5.01 -10.86
CA LYS A 144 -3.40 4.27 -10.25
C LYS A 144 -2.93 3.27 -9.19
N ARG A 145 -1.89 2.48 -9.51
CA ARG A 145 -1.38 1.47 -8.60
C ARG A 145 -0.76 2.07 -7.33
N ALA A 146 0.00 3.17 -7.46
CA ALA A 146 0.56 3.83 -6.29
C ALA A 146 -0.54 4.43 -5.41
N LEU A 147 -1.52 5.12 -6.01
CA LEU A 147 -2.66 5.67 -5.29
C LEU A 147 -3.46 4.58 -4.57
N GLU A 148 -3.71 3.44 -5.21
CA GLU A 148 -4.42 2.30 -4.63
C GLU A 148 -3.65 1.73 -3.43
N ASP A 149 -2.39 1.36 -3.60
CA ASP A 149 -1.60 0.70 -2.56
C ASP A 149 -1.31 1.65 -1.37
N ILE A 150 -1.09 2.95 -1.62
CA ILE A 150 -0.95 3.95 -0.56
C ILE A 150 -2.29 4.15 0.18
N THR A 151 -3.42 4.13 -0.52
CA THR A 151 -4.74 4.21 0.13
C THR A 151 -5.01 2.98 0.99
N TYR A 152 -4.67 1.78 0.53
CA TYR A 152 -4.81 0.56 1.32
C TYR A 152 -3.94 0.57 2.58
N ALA A 153 -2.71 1.07 2.49
CA ALA A 153 -1.86 1.25 3.67
C ALA A 153 -2.52 2.23 4.64
N TRP A 154 -2.96 3.40 4.19
CA TRP A 154 -3.64 4.39 5.02
C TRP A 154 -4.88 3.82 5.74
N GLU A 155 -5.72 3.05 5.05
CA GLU A 155 -6.88 2.38 5.67
C GLU A 155 -6.45 1.31 6.69
N SER A 156 -5.31 0.66 6.46
CA SER A 156 -4.71 -0.28 7.41
C SER A 156 -4.21 0.43 8.68
N GLU A 157 -3.61 1.62 8.57
CA GLU A 157 -3.21 2.43 9.72
C GLU A 157 -4.41 2.79 10.62
N MET A 158 -5.58 3.05 10.02
CA MET A 158 -6.81 3.26 10.80
C MET A 158 -7.20 2.02 11.62
N GLN A 159 -6.99 0.82 11.10
CA GLN A 159 -7.21 -0.43 11.86
C GLN A 159 -6.16 -0.58 12.96
N HIS A 160 -4.88 -0.29 12.70
CA HIS A 160 -3.80 -0.33 13.69
C HIS A 160 -4.11 0.59 14.87
N ARG A 161 -4.45 1.84 14.60
CA ARG A 161 -4.91 2.79 15.63
C ARG A 161 -6.00 2.21 16.50
N ASP A 162 -7.03 1.61 15.91
CA ASP A 162 -8.18 1.09 16.65
C ASP A 162 -7.81 -0.15 17.49
N LEU A 163 -6.93 -1.02 16.98
CA LEU A 163 -6.40 -2.15 17.72
C LEU A 163 -5.55 -1.70 18.91
N ILE A 164 -4.67 -0.71 18.71
CA ILE A 164 -3.83 -0.13 19.77
C ILE A 164 -4.71 0.56 20.84
N LYS A 165 -5.74 1.33 20.43
CA LYS A 165 -6.69 1.97 21.36
C LYS A 165 -7.41 0.93 22.22
N LYS A 166 -7.90 -0.16 21.62
CA LYS A 166 -8.56 -1.26 22.35
C LYS A 166 -7.60 -1.92 23.33
N MET A 167 -6.37 -2.20 22.91
CA MET A 167 -5.35 -2.79 23.77
C MET A 167 -4.98 -1.88 24.93
N LYS A 168 -4.75 -0.59 24.66
CA LYS A 168 -4.44 0.42 25.67
C LYS A 168 -5.57 0.58 26.68
N SER A 169 -6.82 0.59 26.24
CA SER A 169 -8.00 0.67 27.13
C SER A 169 -8.10 -0.59 28.01
N ALA A 170 -7.87 -1.77 27.45
CA ALA A 170 -7.85 -3.01 28.23
C ALA A 170 -6.80 -3.00 29.34
N LEU A 171 -5.61 -2.44 29.07
CA LEU A 171 -4.56 -2.29 30.07
C LEU A 171 -4.85 -1.18 31.09
N GLY A 172 -5.55 -0.11 30.71
CA GLY A 172 -5.85 1.04 31.58
C GLY A 172 -6.94 0.78 32.62
N PHE A 173 -7.93 -0.05 32.29
CA PHE A 173 -9.07 -0.32 33.18
C PHE A 173 -8.79 -1.37 34.28
N PHE A 174 -7.72 -2.17 34.15
CA PHE A 174 -7.57 -3.41 34.93
C PHE A 174 -6.16 -3.64 35.47
N PHE A 175 -5.55 -2.57 36.03
CA PHE A 175 -4.32 -2.71 36.76
C PHE A 175 -4.49 -3.66 37.95
N GLY A 176 -4.19 -4.95 37.75
CA GLY A 176 -4.13 -5.96 38.79
C GLY A 176 -4.93 -7.24 38.60
N LYS A 177 -6.03 -7.26 37.83
CA LYS A 177 -6.91 -8.47 37.73
C LYS A 177 -7.11 -9.03 36.31
N ILE A 178 -6.68 -8.35 35.24
CA ILE A 178 -6.86 -8.83 33.85
C ILE A 178 -5.56 -9.35 33.21
N VAL A 179 -4.45 -9.30 33.91
CA VAL A 179 -3.22 -9.98 33.43
C VAL A 179 -3.50 -11.45 33.10
N ASP A 180 -4.42 -12.11 33.81
CA ASP A 180 -4.77 -13.51 33.52
C ASP A 180 -5.67 -13.70 32.27
N LYS A 181 -6.56 -12.75 31.93
CA LYS A 181 -7.34 -12.82 30.68
C LYS A 181 -6.55 -12.36 29.45
N LEU A 182 -5.48 -11.58 29.63
CA LEU A 182 -4.56 -11.20 28.55
C LEU A 182 -3.48 -12.29 28.32
N LYS A 183 -3.44 -13.34 29.14
CA LYS A 183 -2.60 -14.53 28.92
C LYS A 183 -3.07 -15.37 27.73
N GLU A 184 -4.36 -15.34 27.38
CA GLU A 184 -4.85 -15.91 26.13
C GLU A 184 -4.53 -14.95 24.99
N ALA A 185 -3.32 -15.06 24.46
CA ALA A 185 -2.89 -14.29 23.29
C ALA A 185 -3.83 -14.63 22.11
N LYS A 186 -4.64 -13.68 21.71
CA LYS A 186 -5.45 -13.82 20.48
C LYS A 186 -4.52 -13.77 19.28
N ASP A 187 -4.67 -14.74 18.40
CA ASP A 187 -3.93 -14.72 17.15
C ASP A 187 -4.46 -13.60 16.25
N TYR A 188 -3.55 -12.88 15.65
CA TYR A 188 -3.87 -11.89 14.63
C TYR A 188 -3.63 -12.46 13.24
N HIS A 189 -4.32 -11.91 12.27
CA HIS A 189 -4.17 -12.25 10.87
C HIS A 189 -3.88 -10.99 10.06
N VAL A 190 -2.92 -11.06 9.14
CA VAL A 190 -2.49 -9.96 8.28
C VAL A 190 -2.73 -10.32 6.83
N CYS A 191 -3.50 -9.50 6.13
CA CYS A 191 -3.73 -9.64 4.70
C CYS A 191 -2.44 -9.39 3.92
N GLN A 192 -1.98 -10.39 3.19
CA GLN A 192 -0.71 -10.33 2.45
C GLN A 192 -0.80 -9.46 1.17
N ARG A 193 -1.98 -8.92 0.83
CA ARG A 193 -2.14 -7.95 -0.26
C ARG A 193 -2.03 -6.50 0.23
N CYS A 194 -2.65 -6.16 1.36
CA CYS A 194 -2.80 -4.76 1.77
C CYS A 194 -2.39 -4.44 3.20
N GLY A 195 -1.95 -5.42 4.01
CA GLY A 195 -1.61 -5.19 5.41
C GLY A 195 -2.79 -5.20 6.39
N SER A 196 -4.05 -5.20 5.93
CA SER A 196 -5.22 -5.25 6.82
C SER A 196 -5.02 -6.25 7.95
N THR A 197 -5.14 -5.80 9.20
CA THR A 197 -4.84 -6.57 10.40
C THR A 197 -6.10 -6.80 11.22
N CYS A 198 -6.40 -8.06 11.57
CA CYS A 198 -7.57 -8.43 12.36
C CYS A 198 -7.30 -9.64 13.26
N PHE A 199 -8.07 -9.79 14.35
CA PHE A 199 -8.05 -10.99 15.18
C PHE A 199 -9.14 -12.00 14.78
N LYS A 200 -10.18 -11.58 14.06
CA LYS A 200 -11.22 -12.45 13.50
C LYS A 200 -11.21 -12.26 11.99
N LEU A 201 -10.98 -13.34 11.27
CA LEU A 201 -10.99 -13.33 9.80
C LEU A 201 -12.36 -12.83 9.28
N PRO A 202 -12.38 -12.03 8.22
CA PRO A 202 -13.62 -11.67 7.53
C PRO A 202 -14.27 -12.92 6.90
N GLU A 203 -15.60 -12.90 6.71
CA GLU A 203 -16.32 -14.07 6.22
C GLU A 203 -16.03 -14.39 4.74
N LYS A 204 -15.85 -13.39 3.91
CA LYS A 204 -15.73 -13.57 2.45
C LYS A 204 -14.40 -13.02 1.90
N SER A 205 -14.09 -11.78 2.20
CA SER A 205 -12.95 -11.08 1.61
C SER A 205 -12.41 -10.00 2.54
N CYS A 206 -11.20 -9.55 2.28
CA CYS A 206 -10.59 -8.44 3.00
C CYS A 206 -11.43 -7.17 2.83
N ILE A 207 -11.74 -6.51 3.95
CA ILE A 207 -12.61 -5.31 3.97
C ILE A 207 -11.93 -4.07 3.35
N ILE A 208 -10.60 -4.07 3.22
CA ILE A 208 -9.84 -2.98 2.59
C ILE A 208 -9.69 -3.27 1.08
N CYS A 209 -9.02 -4.35 0.71
CA CYS A 209 -8.61 -4.58 -0.68
C CYS A 209 -9.47 -5.61 -1.45
N GLY A 210 -10.52 -6.15 -0.84
CA GLY A 210 -11.39 -7.14 -1.47
C GLY A 210 -10.77 -8.52 -1.74
N SER A 211 -9.50 -8.73 -1.41
CA SER A 211 -8.82 -10.02 -1.64
C SER A 211 -9.46 -11.15 -0.84
N PRO A 212 -9.45 -12.40 -1.35
CA PRO A 212 -10.02 -13.54 -0.66
C PRO A 212 -9.33 -13.79 0.69
N VAL A 213 -10.06 -14.41 1.63
CA VAL A 213 -9.58 -14.72 3.00
C VAL A 213 -8.30 -15.56 3.00
N SER A 214 -8.08 -16.39 1.98
CA SER A 214 -6.84 -17.15 1.79
C SER A 214 -5.56 -16.29 1.69
N LYS A 215 -5.69 -14.99 1.48
CA LYS A 215 -4.57 -14.04 1.52
C LYS A 215 -4.19 -13.60 2.93
N TYR A 216 -4.95 -13.97 3.94
CA TYR A 216 -4.55 -13.68 5.32
C TYR A 216 -3.56 -14.73 5.85
N LYS A 217 -2.51 -14.24 6.49
CA LYS A 217 -1.53 -15.06 7.20
C LYS A 217 -1.72 -14.85 8.70
N GLN A 218 -1.80 -15.95 9.46
CA GLN A 218 -1.80 -15.92 10.91
C GLN A 218 -0.43 -15.52 11.44
N ILE A 219 -0.41 -14.60 12.37
CA ILE A 219 0.78 -14.14 13.10
C ILE A 219 0.75 -14.76 14.48
N LYS A 220 1.79 -15.51 14.79
CA LYS A 220 1.96 -16.22 16.06
C LYS A 220 2.89 -15.47 16.99
#